data_87fa54eef1102d12e40f6d1f861c231b
#
_entry.id   87fa54eef1102d12e40f6d1f861c231b
#
_cell.length_a   1.000
_cell.length_b   1.000
_cell.length_c   1.000
_cell.angle_alpha   90.00
_cell.angle_beta   90.00
_cell.angle_gamma   90.00
#
_symmetry.space_group_name_H-M   'P 1'
#
loop_
_entity.id
_entity.type
_entity.pdbx_description
1 polymer ?
#
loop_
_entity_poly.entity_id
_entity_poly.type
_entity_poly.pdbx_seq_one_letter_code
_entity_poly.pdbx_strand_id
1 'polypeptide(L)'
;QPRSRGLGDVYKRQVDDIVLVGGSTRIPKIQSLISEFFSGRQLNKSINPDEAVAYGAAVQAAVLTNQTTDKTADLLLLDVAPLSLGVAMQGDVFGVVVPRNTPIPTNKTRTFTTVEDNQTQVTFPVYEGERTQCKDNRLLGEFELTGIPPMPRGQAELVCTFEVDANGLLKVSAMDRASGRKANITITNSVGRLSSTEIEQMIKDSEQFKNADREFQAKHDSRNDLEAYVHSVESTISNPAASFKRAQKVQVEQELAKALELLELDDATADDYRRSSLRLKRAVQKGLSGGR
;
A
#
# COMPACT_ATOMS: atom_id res chain seq x y z
N GLN A 1 -4.07 -21.13 -31.43
CA GLN A 1 -3.56 -19.90 -30.82
C GLN A 1 -2.56 -20.28 -29.73
N PRO A 2 -1.36 -19.69 -29.70
CA PRO A 2 -0.44 -19.89 -28.59
C PRO A 2 -1.08 -19.32 -27.34
N ARG A 3 -1.46 -20.19 -26.41
CA ARG A 3 -1.89 -19.77 -25.06
C ARG A 3 -0.73 -18.98 -24.46
N SER A 4 -0.98 -17.73 -24.08
CA SER A 4 -0.03 -16.93 -23.35
C SER A 4 0.42 -17.74 -22.13
N ARG A 5 1.73 -18.07 -22.09
CA ARG A 5 2.33 -18.70 -20.91
C ARG A 5 2.25 -17.67 -19.80
N GLY A 6 1.26 -17.81 -18.92
CA GLY A 6 1.07 -16.90 -17.79
C GLY A 6 2.25 -16.97 -16.84
N LEU A 7 2.43 -15.93 -16.02
CA LEU A 7 3.41 -15.85 -14.94
C LEU A 7 3.47 -17.14 -14.08
N GLY A 8 2.34 -17.84 -13.92
CA GLY A 8 2.27 -19.13 -13.24
C GLY A 8 3.17 -20.23 -13.82
N ASP A 9 3.42 -20.27 -15.14
CA ASP A 9 4.28 -21.27 -15.75
C ASP A 9 5.78 -20.99 -15.50
N VAL A 10 6.15 -19.74 -15.25
CA VAL A 10 7.52 -19.35 -14.87
C VAL A 10 7.81 -19.82 -13.44
N TYR A 11 6.87 -19.58 -12.51
CA TYR A 11 7.02 -20.01 -11.11
C TYR A 11 7.05 -21.53 -10.94
N LYS A 12 6.25 -22.29 -11.72
CA LYS A 12 6.28 -23.76 -11.71
C LYS A 12 7.65 -24.35 -12.02
N ARG A 13 8.45 -23.67 -12.85
CA ARG A 13 9.80 -24.12 -13.22
C ARG A 13 10.84 -23.85 -12.14
N GLN A 14 10.56 -22.93 -11.22
CA GLN A 14 11.46 -22.55 -10.13
C GLN A 14 11.27 -23.40 -8.86
N VAL A 15 10.29 -24.33 -8.87
CA VAL A 15 10.07 -25.27 -7.77
C VAL A 15 11.02 -26.44 -7.94
N ASP A 16 11.91 -26.68 -6.98
CA ASP A 16 12.87 -27.79 -7.00
C ASP A 16 12.23 -29.07 -6.47
N ASP A 17 11.62 -29.06 -5.29
CA ASP A 17 10.99 -30.17 -4.63
C ASP A 17 9.51 -29.96 -4.39
N ILE A 18 8.73 -31.03 -4.56
CA ILE A 18 7.27 -31.04 -4.28
C ILE A 18 7.03 -32.01 -3.13
N VAL A 19 6.90 -31.47 -1.92
CA VAL A 19 6.72 -32.25 -0.70
C VAL A 19 5.24 -32.38 -0.37
N LEU A 20 4.78 -33.63 -0.16
CA LEU A 20 3.38 -33.90 0.19
C LEU A 20 3.17 -33.81 1.69
N VAL A 21 2.23 -32.98 2.13
CA VAL A 21 1.88 -32.76 3.54
C VAL A 21 0.37 -32.86 3.75
N GLY A 22 -0.04 -33.52 4.84
CA GLY A 22 -1.44 -33.73 5.21
C GLY A 22 -2.04 -35.02 4.64
N GLY A 23 -2.96 -35.65 5.36
CA GLY A 23 -3.56 -36.96 5.07
C GLY A 23 -4.25 -37.01 3.71
N SER A 24 -4.85 -35.90 3.24
CA SER A 24 -5.52 -35.83 1.92
C SER A 24 -4.54 -36.05 0.76
N THR A 25 -3.24 -35.84 0.93
CA THR A 25 -2.24 -36.10 -0.10
C THR A 25 -1.98 -37.58 -0.34
N ARG A 26 -2.55 -38.47 0.47
CA ARG A 26 -2.52 -39.92 0.24
C ARG A 26 -3.47 -40.36 -0.86
N ILE A 27 -4.44 -39.53 -1.26
CA ILE A 27 -5.40 -39.83 -2.33
C ILE A 27 -4.68 -39.86 -3.67
N PRO A 28 -4.69 -41.00 -4.41
CA PRO A 28 -3.94 -41.14 -5.67
C PRO A 28 -4.32 -40.09 -6.71
N LYS A 29 -5.59 -39.70 -6.79
CA LYS A 29 -6.05 -38.67 -7.74
C LYS A 29 -5.43 -37.30 -7.45
N ILE A 30 -5.26 -36.92 -6.17
CA ILE A 30 -4.60 -35.67 -5.76
C ILE A 30 -3.13 -35.70 -6.18
N GLN A 31 -2.43 -36.81 -5.94
CA GLN A 31 -1.05 -36.98 -6.36
C GLN A 31 -0.88 -36.87 -7.87
N SER A 32 -1.79 -37.49 -8.64
CA SER A 32 -1.79 -37.39 -10.11
C SER A 32 -2.00 -35.95 -10.58
N LEU A 33 -2.95 -35.23 -9.99
CA LEU A 33 -3.23 -33.84 -10.32
C LEU A 33 -2.04 -32.92 -10.00
N ILE A 34 -1.36 -33.10 -8.85
CA ILE A 34 -0.19 -32.32 -8.48
C ILE A 34 0.96 -32.61 -9.47
N SER A 35 1.22 -33.89 -9.76
CA SER A 35 2.28 -34.27 -10.71
C SER A 35 1.99 -33.70 -12.10
N GLU A 36 0.76 -33.78 -12.58
CA GLU A 36 0.35 -33.18 -13.86
C GLU A 36 0.52 -31.65 -13.86
N PHE A 37 0.12 -30.99 -12.78
CA PHE A 37 0.29 -29.54 -12.64
C PHE A 37 1.75 -29.10 -12.75
N PHE A 38 2.67 -29.89 -12.20
CA PHE A 38 4.12 -29.65 -12.27
C PHE A 38 4.80 -30.40 -13.43
N SER A 39 4.06 -30.71 -14.51
CA SER A 39 4.60 -31.30 -15.75
C SER A 39 5.28 -32.66 -15.55
N GLY A 40 4.74 -33.52 -14.69
CA GLY A 40 5.21 -34.88 -14.45
C GLY A 40 6.37 -34.97 -13.46
N ARG A 41 6.69 -33.92 -12.71
CA ARG A 41 7.75 -33.96 -11.68
C ARG A 41 7.42 -35.00 -10.59
N GLN A 42 8.47 -35.59 -10.07
CA GLN A 42 8.39 -36.58 -8.99
C GLN A 42 7.99 -35.88 -7.68
N LEU A 43 7.00 -36.47 -6.99
CA LEU A 43 6.54 -36.01 -5.69
C LEU A 43 7.43 -36.60 -4.57
N ASN A 44 7.91 -35.74 -3.68
CA ASN A 44 8.70 -36.18 -2.53
C ASN A 44 7.74 -36.77 -1.46
N LYS A 45 7.94 -38.04 -1.14
CA LYS A 45 7.18 -38.84 -0.19
C LYS A 45 8.05 -39.33 0.96
N SER A 46 9.25 -38.77 1.14
CA SER A 46 10.23 -39.23 2.14
C SER A 46 9.80 -38.91 3.59
N ILE A 47 8.93 -37.93 3.76
CA ILE A 47 8.39 -37.53 5.06
C ILE A 47 6.95 -38.09 5.19
N ASN A 48 6.58 -38.59 6.38
CA ASN A 48 5.21 -38.99 6.65
C ASN A 48 4.27 -37.78 6.56
N PRO A 49 3.32 -37.73 5.60
CA PRO A 49 2.48 -36.56 5.40
C PRO A 49 1.64 -36.16 6.62
N ASP A 50 1.27 -37.12 7.46
CA ASP A 50 0.42 -36.87 8.65
C ASP A 50 1.22 -36.24 9.81
N GLU A 51 2.52 -36.46 9.86
CA GLU A 51 3.43 -36.04 10.95
C GLU A 51 4.31 -34.85 10.56
N ALA A 52 4.40 -34.52 9.27
CA ALA A 52 5.33 -33.52 8.76
C ALA A 52 5.21 -32.17 9.47
N VAL A 53 3.97 -31.72 9.75
CA VAL A 53 3.71 -30.46 10.46
C VAL A 53 4.23 -30.51 11.90
N ALA A 54 4.01 -31.62 12.59
CA ALA A 54 4.48 -31.79 13.96
C ALA A 54 6.02 -31.80 14.05
N TYR A 55 6.69 -32.48 13.13
CA TYR A 55 8.16 -32.42 13.03
C TYR A 55 8.67 -31.02 12.75
N GLY A 56 8.06 -30.30 11.79
CA GLY A 56 8.42 -28.91 11.49
C GLY A 56 8.23 -27.98 12.69
N ALA A 57 7.12 -28.12 13.41
CA ALA A 57 6.86 -27.36 14.62
C ALA A 57 7.89 -27.64 15.74
N ALA A 58 8.29 -28.91 15.90
CA ALA A 58 9.31 -29.29 16.90
C ALA A 58 10.69 -28.69 16.53
N VAL A 59 11.06 -28.70 15.25
CA VAL A 59 12.32 -28.09 14.78
C VAL A 59 12.29 -26.59 15.02
N GLN A 60 11.19 -25.92 14.67
CA GLN A 60 11.04 -24.48 14.90
C GLN A 60 11.09 -24.13 16.40
N ALA A 61 10.46 -24.92 17.25
CA ALA A 61 10.54 -24.75 18.71
C ALA A 61 11.99 -24.86 19.21
N ALA A 62 12.77 -25.80 18.69
CA ALA A 62 14.17 -25.96 19.04
C ALA A 62 15.01 -24.74 18.62
N VAL A 63 14.76 -24.19 17.44
CA VAL A 63 15.40 -22.93 16.95
C VAL A 63 15.06 -21.76 17.87
N LEU A 64 13.78 -21.56 18.19
CA LEU A 64 13.32 -20.47 19.05
C LEU A 64 13.84 -20.54 20.49
N THR A 65 14.09 -21.75 21.00
CA THR A 65 14.61 -21.98 22.35
C THR A 65 16.14 -22.12 22.41
N ASN A 66 16.84 -21.88 21.31
CA ASN A 66 18.29 -22.09 21.16
C ASN A 66 18.76 -23.53 21.53
N GLN A 67 17.87 -24.50 21.37
CA GLN A 67 18.20 -25.95 21.58
C GLN A 67 18.48 -26.61 20.22
N THR A 68 19.33 -25.98 19.43
CA THR A 68 19.69 -26.46 18.10
C THR A 68 20.77 -27.52 18.14
N THR A 69 20.72 -28.46 17.22
CA THR A 69 21.78 -29.43 16.92
C THR A 69 22.58 -28.94 15.70
N ASP A 70 23.73 -29.58 15.43
CA ASP A 70 24.55 -29.31 14.24
C ASP A 70 23.73 -29.35 12.93
N LYS A 71 22.66 -30.14 12.87
CA LYS A 71 21.76 -30.28 11.73
C LYS A 71 20.71 -29.17 11.63
N THR A 72 20.43 -28.44 12.71
CA THR A 72 19.38 -27.44 12.78
C THR A 72 19.93 -26.04 13.08
N ALA A 73 21.24 -25.92 13.33
CA ALA A 73 21.88 -24.65 13.66
C ALA A 73 21.81 -23.62 12.51
N ASP A 74 21.85 -24.10 11.26
CA ASP A 74 21.80 -23.25 10.07
C ASP A 74 20.38 -23.08 9.50
N LEU A 75 19.36 -23.61 10.17
CA LEU A 75 17.98 -23.45 9.72
C LEU A 75 17.46 -22.06 10.07
N LEU A 76 17.16 -21.29 9.05
CA LEU A 76 16.53 -19.98 9.15
C LEU A 76 15.13 -20.04 8.54
N LEU A 77 14.11 -19.91 9.39
CA LEU A 77 12.74 -19.71 8.94
C LEU A 77 12.43 -18.20 8.99
N LEU A 78 12.22 -17.60 7.83
CA LEU A 78 11.75 -16.23 7.70
C LEU A 78 10.27 -16.25 7.34
N ASP A 79 9.46 -15.73 8.24
CA ASP A 79 8.05 -15.50 7.98
C ASP A 79 7.86 -14.19 7.21
N VAL A 80 6.69 -13.98 6.63
CA VAL A 80 6.39 -12.77 5.83
C VAL A 80 5.04 -12.18 6.24
N ALA A 81 4.88 -10.87 6.00
CA ALA A 81 3.58 -10.23 6.09
C ALA A 81 2.66 -10.79 4.97
N PRO A 82 1.54 -11.45 5.30
CA PRO A 82 0.69 -12.12 4.31
C PRO A 82 -0.08 -11.14 3.43
N LEU A 83 -0.35 -9.93 3.93
CA LEU A 83 -1.01 -8.83 3.25
C LEU A 83 -0.22 -7.54 3.46
N SER A 84 -0.44 -6.58 2.58
CA SER A 84 0.11 -5.24 2.72
C SER A 84 -0.52 -4.51 3.91
N LEU A 85 0.31 -3.74 4.64
CA LEU A 85 -0.10 -2.94 5.79
C LEU A 85 0.13 -1.46 5.47
N GLY A 86 -0.81 -0.62 5.86
CA GLY A 86 -0.72 0.81 5.58
C GLY A 86 -1.77 1.64 6.30
N VAL A 87 -1.87 2.90 5.93
CA VAL A 87 -2.82 3.87 6.50
C VAL A 87 -3.69 4.49 5.40
N ALA A 88 -4.83 5.04 5.80
CA ALA A 88 -5.64 5.85 4.91
C ALA A 88 -4.93 7.18 4.60
N MET A 89 -4.92 7.53 3.32
CA MET A 89 -4.55 8.86 2.81
C MET A 89 -5.81 9.63 2.40
N GLN A 90 -5.65 10.93 2.10
CA GLN A 90 -6.73 11.76 1.58
C GLN A 90 -7.44 11.08 0.40
N GLY A 91 -8.78 11.13 0.36
CA GLY A 91 -9.58 10.52 -0.70
C GLY A 91 -9.78 8.99 -0.57
N ASP A 92 -9.68 8.45 0.64
CA ASP A 92 -9.87 7.00 0.93
C ASP A 92 -8.87 6.08 0.20
N VAL A 93 -7.66 6.60 -0.10
CA VAL A 93 -6.60 5.84 -0.75
C VAL A 93 -5.76 5.08 0.27
N PHE A 94 -5.51 3.81 0.02
CA PHE A 94 -4.66 2.96 0.83
C PHE A 94 -3.17 3.25 0.60
N GLY A 95 -2.56 3.89 1.58
CA GLY A 95 -1.14 4.21 1.59
C GLY A 95 -0.28 3.08 2.16
N VAL A 96 0.18 2.16 1.33
CA VAL A 96 1.01 1.03 1.74
C VAL A 96 2.32 1.49 2.36
N VAL A 97 2.64 0.95 3.54
CA VAL A 97 3.91 1.15 4.26
C VAL A 97 4.73 -0.14 4.29
N VAL A 98 4.10 -1.27 4.59
CA VAL A 98 4.72 -2.60 4.52
C VAL A 98 4.05 -3.37 3.39
N PRO A 99 4.73 -3.61 2.26
CA PRO A 99 4.18 -4.43 1.18
C PRO A 99 4.00 -5.89 1.60
N ARG A 100 3.03 -6.57 1.02
CA ARG A 100 2.86 -8.02 1.10
C ARG A 100 4.17 -8.76 0.79
N ASN A 101 4.37 -9.90 1.41
CA ASN A 101 5.58 -10.74 1.30
C ASN A 101 6.87 -10.06 1.84
N THR A 102 6.75 -8.97 2.60
CA THR A 102 7.91 -8.42 3.31
C THR A 102 8.31 -9.38 4.44
N PRO A 103 9.59 -9.82 4.51
CA PRO A 103 10.06 -10.66 5.61
C PRO A 103 9.88 -9.98 6.96
N ILE A 104 9.48 -10.76 7.97
CA ILE A 104 9.36 -10.31 9.37
C ILE A 104 10.40 -11.01 10.25
N PRO A 105 10.92 -10.36 11.30
CA PRO A 105 10.54 -9.02 11.77
C PRO A 105 10.98 -7.89 10.83
N THR A 106 10.19 -6.81 10.77
CA THR A 106 10.49 -5.66 9.91
C THR A 106 10.11 -4.34 10.58
N ASN A 107 10.81 -3.29 10.17
CA ASN A 107 10.53 -1.90 10.55
C ASN A 107 10.53 -1.06 9.27
N LYS A 108 9.39 -0.48 8.94
CA LYS A 108 9.21 0.36 7.77
C LYS A 108 8.62 1.70 8.15
N THR A 109 9.10 2.74 7.50
CA THR A 109 8.72 4.11 7.79
C THR A 109 8.26 4.81 6.51
N ARG A 110 7.20 5.61 6.63
CA ARG A 110 6.73 6.49 5.56
C ARG A 110 6.36 7.85 6.15
N THR A 111 6.72 8.91 5.45
CA THR A 111 6.39 10.28 5.84
C THR A 111 5.08 10.69 5.18
N PHE A 112 4.20 11.27 5.98
CA PHE A 112 2.93 11.86 5.59
C PHE A 112 2.95 13.35 5.93
N THR A 113 1.93 14.08 5.50
CA THR A 113 1.79 15.51 5.76
C THR A 113 0.34 15.86 6.07
N THR A 114 0.12 17.09 6.52
CA THR A 114 -1.22 17.65 6.75
C THR A 114 -1.91 18.01 5.44
N VAL A 115 -3.23 17.86 5.40
CA VAL A 115 -4.08 18.13 4.24
C VAL A 115 -4.79 19.47 4.32
N GLU A 116 -4.82 20.10 5.50
CA GLU A 116 -5.43 21.39 5.77
C GLU A 116 -4.42 22.36 6.39
N ASP A 117 -4.66 23.66 6.19
CA ASP A 117 -3.88 24.71 6.84
C ASP A 117 -4.15 24.72 8.35
N ASN A 118 -3.08 24.88 9.12
CA ASN A 118 -3.14 24.93 10.59
C ASN A 118 -3.76 23.68 11.25
N GLN A 119 -3.66 22.52 10.60
CA GLN A 119 -4.14 21.25 11.13
C GLN A 119 -3.26 20.82 12.32
N THR A 120 -3.87 20.74 13.52
CA THR A 120 -3.17 20.43 14.78
C THR A 120 -3.29 18.98 15.22
N GLN A 121 -4.12 18.19 14.51
CA GLN A 121 -4.31 16.77 14.77
C GLN A 121 -4.51 15.98 13.48
N VAL A 122 -4.06 14.72 13.47
CA VAL A 122 -4.23 13.80 12.35
C VAL A 122 -4.60 12.43 12.89
N THR A 123 -5.68 11.84 12.37
CA THR A 123 -6.07 10.46 12.64
C THR A 123 -5.40 9.54 11.63
N PHE A 124 -4.86 8.42 12.11
CA PHE A 124 -4.23 7.39 11.30
C PHE A 124 -5.04 6.09 11.40
N PRO A 125 -6.03 5.85 10.52
CA PRO A 125 -6.65 4.54 10.40
C PRO A 125 -5.67 3.57 9.74
N VAL A 126 -5.45 2.41 10.39
CA VAL A 126 -4.51 1.38 9.96
C VAL A 126 -5.27 0.25 9.28
N TYR A 127 -4.85 -0.12 8.09
CA TYR A 127 -5.50 -1.15 7.28
C TYR A 127 -4.53 -2.27 6.87
N GLU A 128 -5.11 -3.45 6.61
CA GLU A 128 -4.45 -4.55 5.89
C GLU A 128 -5.26 -4.93 4.65
N GLY A 129 -4.58 -5.25 3.55
CA GLY A 129 -5.20 -5.67 2.30
C GLY A 129 -4.41 -5.29 1.05
N GLU A 130 -5.02 -5.53 -0.11
CA GLU A 130 -4.37 -5.35 -1.41
C GLU A 130 -5.16 -4.41 -2.35
N ARG A 131 -6.28 -3.82 -1.88
CA ARG A 131 -7.12 -2.92 -2.68
C ARG A 131 -6.65 -1.48 -2.55
N THR A 132 -6.85 -0.69 -3.59
CA THR A 132 -6.44 0.73 -3.61
C THR A 132 -7.31 1.60 -2.70
N GLN A 133 -8.60 1.27 -2.54
CA GLN A 133 -9.51 1.98 -1.63
C GLN A 133 -9.47 1.37 -0.23
N CYS A 134 -9.39 2.21 0.80
CA CYS A 134 -9.37 1.74 2.19
C CYS A 134 -10.63 0.98 2.59
N LYS A 135 -11.82 1.41 2.10
CA LYS A 135 -13.10 0.74 2.37
C LYS A 135 -13.15 -0.72 1.91
N ASP A 136 -12.34 -1.10 0.92
CA ASP A 136 -12.27 -2.46 0.38
C ASP A 136 -11.19 -3.30 1.08
N ASN A 137 -10.49 -2.72 2.06
CA ASN A 137 -9.49 -3.36 2.89
C ASN A 137 -10.00 -3.51 4.34
N ARG A 138 -9.29 -4.27 5.14
CA ARG A 138 -9.65 -4.50 6.53
C ARG A 138 -9.06 -3.44 7.44
N LEU A 139 -9.91 -2.76 8.20
CA LEU A 139 -9.48 -1.86 9.27
C LEU A 139 -8.94 -2.67 10.46
N LEU A 140 -7.73 -2.40 10.89
CA LEU A 140 -7.10 -3.02 12.05
C LEU A 140 -7.26 -2.20 13.33
N GLY A 141 -7.37 -0.90 13.19
CA GLY A 141 -7.53 0.05 14.28
C GLY A 141 -7.19 1.47 13.83
N GLU A 142 -7.35 2.41 14.73
CA GLU A 142 -7.02 3.82 14.47
C GLU A 142 -6.38 4.48 15.69
N PHE A 143 -5.56 5.48 15.47
CA PHE A 143 -4.98 6.30 16.52
C PHE A 143 -4.83 7.75 16.05
N GLU A 144 -4.73 8.67 16.99
CA GLU A 144 -4.68 10.08 16.71
C GLU A 144 -3.36 10.69 17.18
N LEU A 145 -2.72 11.46 16.32
CA LEU A 145 -1.56 12.30 16.65
C LEU A 145 -2.05 13.73 16.84
N THR A 146 -1.90 14.26 18.05
CA THR A 146 -2.32 15.60 18.44
C THR A 146 -1.14 16.51 18.79
N GLY A 147 -1.36 17.82 18.77
CA GLY A 147 -0.34 18.81 19.12
C GLY A 147 0.68 19.06 18.04
N ILE A 148 0.29 18.87 16.78
CA ILE A 148 1.03 19.29 15.61
C ILE A 148 1.06 20.83 15.59
N PRO A 149 2.21 21.49 15.44
CA PRO A 149 2.26 22.95 15.32
C PRO A 149 1.44 23.44 14.12
N PRO A 150 0.67 24.51 14.26
CA PRO A 150 -0.08 25.06 13.13
C PRO A 150 0.87 25.58 12.06
N MET A 151 0.75 25.08 10.85
CA MET A 151 1.53 25.44 9.68
C MET A 151 0.71 25.24 8.40
N PRO A 152 1.13 25.80 7.25
CA PRO A 152 0.48 25.56 5.99
C PRO A 152 0.40 24.06 5.65
N ARG A 153 -0.67 23.64 4.98
CA ARG A 153 -0.84 22.26 4.50
C ARG A 153 0.40 21.80 3.71
N GLY A 154 0.72 20.54 3.84
CA GLY A 154 1.85 19.93 3.13
C GLY A 154 3.23 20.20 3.73
N GLN A 155 3.35 21.02 4.79
CA GLN A 155 4.64 21.35 5.42
C GLN A 155 4.97 20.48 6.64
N ALA A 156 3.97 19.93 7.32
CA ALA A 156 4.21 19.05 8.46
C ALA A 156 4.86 17.73 8.00
N GLU A 157 5.90 17.29 8.69
CA GLU A 157 6.52 15.98 8.45
C GLU A 157 6.08 14.98 9.51
N LEU A 158 5.07 14.19 9.19
CA LEU A 158 4.49 13.17 10.05
C LEU A 158 5.09 11.81 9.71
N VAL A 159 6.05 11.37 10.51
CA VAL A 159 6.78 10.12 10.30
C VAL A 159 5.99 8.96 10.90
N CYS A 160 5.39 8.12 10.07
CA CYS A 160 4.66 6.93 10.48
C CYS A 160 5.56 5.70 10.35
N THR A 161 5.69 4.93 11.45
CA THR A 161 6.54 3.76 11.55
C THR A 161 5.72 2.52 11.85
N PHE A 162 5.90 1.48 11.05
CA PHE A 162 5.30 0.16 11.20
C PHE A 162 6.37 -0.82 11.66
N GLU A 163 6.22 -1.35 12.85
CA GLU A 163 7.07 -2.40 13.44
C GLU A 163 6.27 -3.70 13.48
N VAL A 164 6.71 -4.70 12.73
CA VAL A 164 6.13 -6.06 12.79
C VAL A 164 7.17 -6.96 13.43
N ASP A 165 6.85 -7.59 14.55
CA ASP A 165 7.75 -8.49 15.24
C ASP A 165 7.75 -9.92 14.62
N ALA A 166 8.60 -10.80 15.13
CA ALA A 166 8.69 -12.20 14.68
C ALA A 166 7.41 -13.00 14.93
N ASN A 167 6.51 -12.54 15.78
CA ASN A 167 5.22 -13.18 16.08
C ASN A 167 4.08 -12.61 15.22
N GLY A 168 4.40 -11.64 14.35
CA GLY A 168 3.42 -10.92 13.55
C GLY A 168 2.61 -9.86 14.33
N LEU A 169 3.10 -9.47 15.52
CA LEU A 169 2.52 -8.36 16.27
C LEU A 169 2.86 -7.04 15.57
N LEU A 170 1.85 -6.27 15.21
CA LEU A 170 2.01 -4.98 14.58
C LEU A 170 1.91 -3.84 15.59
N LYS A 171 2.95 -3.03 15.65
CA LYS A 171 2.96 -1.75 16.36
C LYS A 171 3.11 -0.63 15.35
N VAL A 172 2.18 0.32 15.37
CA VAL A 172 2.22 1.50 14.53
C VAL A 172 2.40 2.73 15.40
N SER A 173 3.31 3.60 15.00
CA SER A 173 3.55 4.87 15.68
C SER A 173 3.65 6.00 14.65
N ALA A 174 3.16 7.17 15.01
CA ALA A 174 3.35 8.39 14.25
C ALA A 174 4.04 9.44 15.10
N MET A 175 4.94 10.21 14.51
CA MET A 175 5.68 11.28 15.16
C MET A 175 5.69 12.51 14.27
N ASP A 176 5.31 13.65 14.81
CA ASP A 176 5.59 14.94 14.17
C ASP A 176 7.06 15.31 14.40
N ARG A 177 7.79 15.51 13.32
CA ARG A 177 9.22 15.77 13.35
C ARG A 177 9.58 17.13 13.97
N ALA A 178 8.70 18.10 13.83
CA ALA A 178 8.95 19.46 14.32
C ALA A 178 8.78 19.55 15.84
N SER A 179 7.69 18.99 16.39
CA SER A 179 7.37 19.05 17.83
C SER A 179 7.91 17.86 18.63
N GLY A 180 8.27 16.76 17.97
CA GLY A 180 8.62 15.49 18.61
C GLY A 180 7.43 14.76 19.26
N ARG A 181 6.20 15.25 19.07
CA ARG A 181 4.98 14.59 19.56
C ARG A 181 4.84 13.22 18.91
N LYS A 182 4.43 12.24 19.72
CA LYS A 182 4.25 10.85 19.28
C LYS A 182 2.90 10.31 19.73
N ALA A 183 2.30 9.51 18.87
CA ALA A 183 1.16 8.66 19.19
C ALA A 183 1.42 7.25 18.64
N ASN A 184 0.80 6.22 19.21
CA ASN A 184 0.97 4.86 18.75
C ASN A 184 -0.27 4.00 19.05
N ILE A 185 -0.39 2.91 18.29
CA ILE A 185 -1.31 1.82 18.55
C ILE A 185 -0.55 0.50 18.46
N THR A 186 -0.91 -0.45 19.31
CA THR A 186 -0.42 -1.83 19.20
C THR A 186 -1.59 -2.71 18.81
N ILE A 187 -1.49 -3.35 17.66
CA ILE A 187 -2.50 -4.23 17.09
C ILE A 187 -2.07 -5.66 17.43
N THR A 188 -2.74 -6.23 18.41
CA THR A 188 -2.52 -7.64 18.78
C THR A 188 -3.32 -8.54 17.85
N ASN A 189 -2.75 -9.68 17.48
CA ASN A 189 -3.40 -10.70 16.64
C ASN A 189 -4.70 -11.30 17.25
N SER A 190 -5.18 -10.77 18.38
CA SER A 190 -6.39 -11.24 19.08
C SER A 190 -7.70 -10.82 18.42
N VAL A 191 -7.66 -9.83 17.52
CA VAL A 191 -8.84 -9.42 16.74
C VAL A 191 -8.90 -10.26 15.46
N GLY A 192 -9.34 -11.54 15.61
CA GLY A 192 -9.64 -12.46 14.50
C GLY A 192 -8.55 -12.53 13.43
N ARG A 193 -7.65 -13.51 13.53
CA ARG A 193 -6.74 -13.80 12.41
C ARG A 193 -7.57 -14.09 11.16
N LEU A 194 -7.22 -13.46 10.05
CA LEU A 194 -7.73 -13.89 8.75
C LEU A 194 -7.35 -15.35 8.52
N SER A 195 -8.31 -16.16 8.15
CA SER A 195 -8.04 -17.52 7.67
C SER A 195 -7.26 -17.46 6.35
N SER A 196 -6.54 -18.52 6.02
CA SER A 196 -5.85 -18.61 4.74
C SER A 196 -6.79 -18.40 3.56
N THR A 197 -8.05 -18.85 3.67
CA THR A 197 -9.09 -18.66 2.66
C THR A 197 -9.50 -17.19 2.52
N GLU A 198 -9.59 -16.44 3.59
CA GLU A 198 -9.89 -15.00 3.53
C GLU A 198 -8.72 -14.22 2.90
N ILE A 199 -7.48 -14.55 3.27
CA ILE A 199 -6.28 -13.95 2.66
C ILE A 199 -6.25 -14.23 1.16
N GLU A 200 -6.46 -15.49 0.74
CA GLU A 200 -6.53 -15.88 -0.67
C GLU A 200 -7.65 -15.14 -1.42
N GLN A 201 -8.81 -14.97 -0.77
CA GLN A 201 -9.92 -14.22 -1.36
C GLN A 201 -9.56 -12.75 -1.55
N MET A 202 -8.97 -12.09 -0.55
CA MET A 202 -8.53 -10.69 -0.66
C MET A 202 -7.49 -10.49 -1.77
N ILE A 203 -6.57 -11.44 -1.94
CA ILE A 203 -5.60 -11.43 -3.03
C ILE A 203 -6.30 -11.59 -4.39
N LYS A 204 -7.23 -12.53 -4.50
CA LYS A 204 -7.99 -12.77 -5.71
C LYS A 204 -8.88 -11.58 -6.09
N ASP A 205 -9.51 -10.97 -5.11
CA ASP A 205 -10.32 -9.77 -5.30
C ASP A 205 -9.44 -8.60 -5.82
N SER A 206 -8.23 -8.42 -5.30
CA SER A 206 -7.31 -7.40 -5.81
C SER A 206 -6.90 -7.65 -7.27
N GLU A 207 -6.76 -8.91 -7.68
CA GLU A 207 -6.50 -9.25 -9.09
C GLU A 207 -7.72 -9.00 -9.98
N GLN A 208 -8.92 -9.37 -9.50
CA GLN A 208 -10.17 -9.19 -10.21
C GLN A 208 -10.51 -7.72 -10.43
N PHE A 209 -10.34 -6.89 -9.43
CA PHE A 209 -10.67 -5.46 -9.47
C PHE A 209 -9.50 -4.56 -9.88
N LYS A 210 -8.39 -5.13 -10.33
CA LYS A 210 -7.16 -4.40 -10.68
C LYS A 210 -7.36 -3.24 -11.66
N ASN A 211 -8.29 -3.37 -12.60
CA ASN A 211 -8.57 -2.29 -13.56
C ASN A 211 -9.33 -1.15 -12.88
N ALA A 212 -10.35 -1.47 -12.06
CA ALA A 212 -11.10 -0.48 -11.30
C ALA A 212 -10.18 0.26 -10.30
N ASP A 213 -9.28 -0.47 -9.65
CA ASP A 213 -8.28 0.09 -8.74
C ASP A 213 -7.30 1.04 -9.47
N ARG A 214 -6.88 0.68 -10.69
CA ARG A 214 -6.04 1.55 -11.53
C ARG A 214 -6.77 2.82 -11.97
N GLU A 215 -8.04 2.72 -12.33
CA GLU A 215 -8.85 3.87 -12.71
C GLU A 215 -9.05 4.81 -11.51
N PHE A 216 -9.36 4.25 -10.36
CA PHE A 216 -9.47 5.02 -9.11
C PHE A 216 -8.16 5.73 -8.76
N GLN A 217 -7.02 5.02 -8.80
CA GLN A 217 -5.71 5.60 -8.54
C GLN A 217 -5.38 6.71 -9.54
N ALA A 218 -5.63 6.48 -10.83
CA ALA A 218 -5.38 7.47 -11.88
C ALA A 218 -6.26 8.72 -11.71
N LYS A 219 -7.51 8.56 -11.29
CA LYS A 219 -8.42 9.68 -10.95
C LYS A 219 -7.87 10.47 -9.78
N HIS A 220 -7.50 9.78 -8.69
CA HIS A 220 -6.97 10.40 -7.49
C HIS A 220 -5.65 11.15 -7.75
N ASP A 221 -4.70 10.53 -8.43
CA ASP A 221 -3.41 11.14 -8.78
C ASP A 221 -3.61 12.39 -9.64
N SER A 222 -4.49 12.30 -10.65
CA SER A 222 -4.78 13.42 -11.55
C SER A 222 -5.48 14.58 -10.83
N ARG A 223 -6.33 14.26 -9.83
CA ARG A 223 -6.97 15.27 -8.96
C ARG A 223 -5.94 15.98 -8.10
N ASN A 224 -5.08 15.22 -7.42
CA ASN A 224 -4.03 15.77 -6.56
C ASN A 224 -3.03 16.63 -7.34
N ASP A 225 -2.64 16.20 -8.53
CA ASP A 225 -1.77 16.97 -9.43
C ASP A 225 -2.41 18.31 -9.83
N LEU A 226 -3.72 18.31 -10.12
CA LEU A 226 -4.46 19.54 -10.42
C LEU A 226 -4.55 20.44 -9.20
N GLU A 227 -4.90 19.89 -8.03
CA GLU A 227 -5.03 20.64 -6.78
C GLU A 227 -3.71 21.28 -6.37
N ALA A 228 -2.60 20.55 -6.41
CA ALA A 228 -1.27 21.07 -6.13
C ALA A 228 -0.89 22.20 -7.09
N TYR A 229 -1.24 22.03 -8.40
CA TYR A 229 -0.95 23.06 -9.38
C TYR A 229 -1.83 24.31 -9.22
N VAL A 230 -3.12 24.14 -8.92
CA VAL A 230 -4.05 25.24 -8.57
C VAL A 230 -3.48 26.08 -7.43
N HIS A 231 -3.07 25.44 -6.36
CA HIS A 231 -2.49 26.12 -5.20
C HIS A 231 -1.19 26.89 -5.55
N SER A 232 -0.33 26.30 -6.38
CA SER A 232 0.88 26.98 -6.88
C SER A 232 0.55 28.21 -7.71
N VAL A 233 -0.50 28.14 -8.53
CA VAL A 233 -0.97 29.28 -9.36
C VAL A 233 -1.58 30.37 -8.49
N GLU A 234 -2.40 30.04 -7.49
CA GLU A 234 -2.96 31.00 -6.52
C GLU A 234 -1.85 31.77 -5.81
N SER A 235 -0.83 31.06 -5.30
CA SER A 235 0.35 31.66 -4.68
C SER A 235 1.10 32.61 -5.66
N THR A 236 1.22 32.19 -6.92
CA THR A 236 1.90 32.99 -7.95
C THR A 236 1.10 34.25 -8.31
N ILE A 237 -0.23 34.18 -8.44
CA ILE A 237 -1.09 35.33 -8.74
C ILE A 237 -1.11 36.34 -7.58
N SER A 238 -1.04 35.83 -6.35
CA SER A 238 -1.03 36.64 -5.13
C SER A 238 0.32 37.33 -4.87
N ASN A 239 1.38 36.88 -5.55
CA ASN A 239 2.70 37.46 -5.39
C ASN A 239 2.83 38.78 -6.16
N PRO A 240 3.08 39.93 -5.49
CA PRO A 240 3.22 41.24 -6.14
C PRO A 240 4.39 41.34 -7.13
N ALA A 241 5.39 40.44 -7.01
CA ALA A 241 6.56 40.39 -7.88
C ALA A 241 6.27 39.65 -9.21
N ALA A 242 5.14 38.94 -9.31
CA ALA A 242 4.76 38.24 -10.55
C ALA A 242 4.22 39.21 -11.58
N SER A 243 4.94 39.38 -12.69
CA SER A 243 4.59 40.34 -13.75
C SER A 243 3.66 39.71 -14.78
N PHE A 244 2.35 39.75 -14.54
CA PHE A 244 1.34 39.37 -15.50
C PHE A 244 0.78 40.65 -16.23
N LYS A 245 0.63 40.62 -17.55
CA LYS A 245 -0.16 41.64 -18.23
C LYS A 245 -1.63 41.47 -17.84
N ARG A 246 -2.35 42.60 -17.67
CA ARG A 246 -3.75 42.61 -17.16
C ARG A 246 -4.70 41.63 -17.90
N ALA A 247 -4.63 41.58 -19.22
CA ALA A 247 -5.46 40.67 -20.02
C ALA A 247 -5.13 39.19 -19.81
N GLN A 248 -3.86 38.87 -19.59
CA GLN A 248 -3.38 37.50 -19.35
C GLN A 248 -3.70 37.04 -17.93
N LYS A 249 -3.64 37.95 -16.95
CA LYS A 249 -4.02 37.67 -15.56
C LYS A 249 -5.50 37.24 -15.49
N VAL A 250 -6.40 37.97 -16.20
CA VAL A 250 -7.82 37.61 -16.28
C VAL A 250 -8.03 36.23 -16.90
N GLN A 251 -7.26 35.84 -17.91
CA GLN A 251 -7.36 34.51 -18.52
C GLN A 251 -6.90 33.42 -17.57
N VAL A 252 -5.82 33.63 -16.81
CA VAL A 252 -5.35 32.68 -15.78
C VAL A 252 -6.39 32.53 -14.67
N GLU A 253 -6.96 33.64 -14.19
CA GLU A 253 -8.01 33.63 -13.15
C GLU A 253 -9.28 32.89 -13.62
N GLN A 254 -9.67 33.02 -14.90
CA GLN A 254 -10.79 32.27 -15.46
C GLN A 254 -10.54 30.76 -15.52
N GLU A 255 -9.35 30.33 -15.97
CA GLU A 255 -9.01 28.90 -16.00
C GLU A 255 -8.80 28.35 -14.60
N LEU A 256 -8.33 29.15 -13.66
CA LEU A 256 -8.22 28.80 -12.25
C LEU A 256 -9.60 28.55 -11.63
N ALA A 257 -10.57 29.44 -11.86
CA ALA A 257 -11.93 29.29 -11.37
C ALA A 257 -12.59 28.00 -11.90
N LYS A 258 -12.41 27.69 -13.20
CA LYS A 258 -12.89 26.42 -13.78
C LYS A 258 -12.22 25.18 -13.18
N ALA A 259 -10.93 25.29 -12.85
CA ALA A 259 -10.21 24.19 -12.20
C ALA A 259 -10.70 23.95 -10.79
N LEU A 260 -10.99 25.00 -10.02
CA LEU A 260 -11.58 24.92 -8.68
C LEU A 260 -12.99 24.30 -8.74
N GLU A 261 -13.84 24.77 -9.65
CA GLU A 261 -15.17 24.20 -9.87
C GLU A 261 -15.11 22.70 -10.20
N LEU A 262 -14.15 22.28 -11.05
CA LEU A 262 -13.95 20.88 -11.40
C LEU A 262 -13.50 20.03 -10.21
N LEU A 263 -12.72 20.59 -9.28
CA LEU A 263 -12.27 19.89 -8.06
C LEU A 263 -13.41 19.65 -7.06
N GLU A 264 -14.51 20.40 -7.14
CA GLU A 264 -15.71 20.22 -6.33
C GLU A 264 -16.66 19.15 -6.89
N LEU A 265 -16.47 18.72 -8.16
CA LEU A 265 -17.32 17.71 -8.80
C LEU A 265 -16.87 16.29 -8.43
N ASP A 266 -17.78 15.49 -7.87
CA ASP A 266 -17.51 14.09 -7.48
C ASP A 266 -17.39 13.14 -8.68
N ASP A 267 -18.07 13.42 -9.79
CA ASP A 267 -18.16 12.56 -10.98
C ASP A 267 -17.10 12.85 -12.06
N ALA A 268 -16.22 13.84 -11.84
CA ALA A 268 -15.13 14.17 -12.75
C ALA A 268 -14.18 12.98 -12.97
N THR A 269 -13.71 12.80 -14.20
CA THR A 269 -12.80 11.72 -14.59
C THR A 269 -11.33 12.14 -14.48
N ALA A 270 -10.41 11.16 -14.48
CA ALA A 270 -8.97 11.41 -14.55
C ALA A 270 -8.58 12.30 -15.74
N ASP A 271 -9.24 12.09 -16.87
CA ASP A 271 -8.98 12.86 -18.09
C ASP A 271 -9.48 14.31 -17.98
N ASP A 272 -10.56 14.56 -17.28
CA ASP A 272 -11.06 15.92 -17.04
C ASP A 272 -10.07 16.71 -16.19
N TYR A 273 -9.54 16.11 -15.12
CA TYR A 273 -8.49 16.72 -14.29
C TYR A 273 -7.22 17.01 -15.09
N ARG A 274 -6.75 16.06 -15.92
CA ARG A 274 -5.58 16.25 -16.78
C ARG A 274 -5.78 17.35 -17.79
N ARG A 275 -6.94 17.41 -18.44
CA ARG A 275 -7.28 18.46 -19.42
C ARG A 275 -7.32 19.84 -18.76
N SER A 276 -7.92 19.93 -17.57
CA SER A 276 -7.96 21.18 -16.80
C SER A 276 -6.55 21.64 -16.41
N SER A 277 -5.71 20.74 -15.90
CA SER A 277 -4.31 21.01 -15.57
C SER A 277 -3.53 21.54 -16.78
N LEU A 278 -3.71 20.93 -17.97
CA LEU A 278 -3.05 21.36 -19.20
C LEU A 278 -3.52 22.75 -19.65
N ARG A 279 -4.82 23.07 -19.54
CA ARG A 279 -5.36 24.40 -19.89
C ARG A 279 -4.78 25.46 -18.96
N LEU A 280 -4.80 25.21 -17.67
CA LEU A 280 -4.26 26.12 -16.66
C LEU A 280 -2.74 26.34 -16.86
N LYS A 281 -1.96 25.27 -17.10
CA LYS A 281 -0.53 25.37 -17.43
C LYS A 281 -0.25 26.23 -18.65
N ARG A 282 -1.04 26.06 -19.72
CA ARG A 282 -0.90 26.87 -20.95
C ARG A 282 -1.25 28.35 -20.71
N ALA A 283 -2.28 28.62 -19.92
CA ALA A 283 -2.67 30.00 -19.58
C ALA A 283 -1.56 30.69 -18.76
N VAL A 284 -1.01 30.03 -17.74
CA VAL A 284 0.09 30.55 -16.92
C VAL A 284 1.36 30.77 -17.75
N GLN A 285 1.73 29.81 -18.62
CA GLN A 285 2.91 29.92 -19.47
C GLN A 285 2.81 31.11 -20.44
N LYS A 286 1.65 31.32 -21.06
CA LYS A 286 1.39 32.49 -21.89
C LYS A 286 1.43 33.80 -21.08
N GLY A 287 0.94 33.76 -19.84
CA GLY A 287 0.96 34.88 -18.92
C GLY A 287 2.38 35.33 -18.55
N LEU A 288 3.26 34.38 -18.30
CA LEU A 288 4.66 34.67 -17.92
C LEU A 288 5.55 34.96 -19.12
N SER A 289 5.34 34.34 -20.28
CA SER A 289 6.16 34.56 -21.49
C SER A 289 5.88 35.90 -22.22
N GLY A 290 4.76 36.55 -21.96
CA GLY A 290 4.42 37.86 -22.51
C GLY A 290 5.06 39.05 -21.80
N GLY A 291 5.94 38.82 -20.81
CA GLY A 291 6.60 39.86 -20.02
C GLY A 291 7.98 40.31 -20.52
N ARG A 292 8.41 39.89 -21.73
CA ARG A 292 9.63 40.40 -22.37
C ARG A 292 9.30 41.42 -23.47
#